data_51b13bbc3713f4a5f2a9de9926b7ed97
#
_entry.id   51b13bbc3713f4a5f2a9de9926b7ed97
#
_cell.length_a   1.000
_cell.length_b   1.000
_cell.length_c   1.000
_cell.angle_alpha   90.00
_cell.angle_beta   90.00
_cell.angle_gamma   90.00
#
_symmetry.space_group_name_H-M   'P 1'
#
loop_
_entity.id
_entity.type
_entity.pdbx_description
1 polymer ?
#
loop_
_entity_poly.entity_id
_entity_poly.type
_entity_poly.pdbx_seq_one_letter_code
_entity_poly.pdbx_strand_id
1 'polypeptide(L)'
;MALKITQKGEKIRNFIISLFEDKKELTCSEISAKVMKKFEITQNAVRKHLQNMHDQGALNKNKKENSNRLLYSLPSPEFHSFEYDAKAQDLNESNVWIKDIEPLLSIQGAGCKDILNVSFCEIFNNAIDHANAKKIQVNLLIDALHTMIVVFDDGIGIFKKIKEDLNLADEHLSLIELSKGKFTSDPKNHSGEGVYFASRACDYFLIASNNLLYTRATHKPLGLLQDLDVSQQGTTVIMRVKNNTSNSSKKVYDKFSSVEEGFFKTKVPVRLLRYKDEGIVSRSQARRLLARFDMFRVVELDFEGIDMIGQAFTDEIFRVFKTNHPDVEIQVINACKNVKDMISRINNTVR
;
A
#
# COMPACT_ATOMS: atom_id res chain seq x y z
N MET A 1 -16.09 -21.86 -27.89
CA MET A 1 -15.55 -20.66 -28.60
C MET A 1 -15.81 -19.46 -27.75
N ALA A 2 -14.81 -18.94 -27.04
CA ALA A 2 -14.95 -17.72 -26.25
C ALA A 2 -15.07 -16.54 -27.22
N LEU A 3 -16.21 -15.83 -27.19
CA LEU A 3 -16.40 -14.59 -27.94
C LEU A 3 -15.34 -13.59 -27.53
N LYS A 4 -14.50 -13.14 -28.46
CA LYS A 4 -13.55 -12.05 -28.24
C LYS A 4 -14.34 -10.83 -27.78
N ILE A 5 -14.21 -10.46 -26.51
CA ILE A 5 -14.82 -9.23 -25.97
C ILE A 5 -14.12 -8.06 -26.64
N THR A 6 -14.86 -7.14 -27.21
CA THR A 6 -14.29 -5.92 -27.79
C THR A 6 -13.73 -5.04 -26.67
N GLN A 7 -12.75 -4.20 -26.96
CA GLN A 7 -12.15 -3.27 -25.98
C GLN A 7 -13.21 -2.38 -25.29
N LYS A 8 -14.28 -1.97 -26.01
CA LYS A 8 -15.44 -1.26 -25.44
C LYS A 8 -16.24 -2.17 -24.50
N GLY A 9 -16.43 -3.45 -24.86
CA GLY A 9 -17.15 -4.43 -24.03
C GLY A 9 -16.44 -4.70 -22.71
N GLU A 10 -15.10 -4.75 -22.73
CA GLU A 10 -14.29 -4.91 -21.53
C GLU A 10 -14.37 -3.70 -20.60
N LYS A 11 -14.32 -2.49 -21.13
CA LYS A 11 -14.52 -1.25 -20.35
C LYS A 11 -15.91 -1.21 -19.69
N ILE A 12 -16.95 -1.66 -20.37
CA ILE A 12 -18.31 -1.75 -19.82
C ILE A 12 -18.35 -2.78 -18.69
N ARG A 13 -17.79 -3.97 -18.89
CA ARG A 13 -17.73 -5.03 -17.89
C ARG A 13 -17.02 -4.54 -16.60
N ASN A 14 -15.85 -3.94 -16.75
CA ASN A 14 -15.07 -3.42 -15.63
C ASN A 14 -15.82 -2.32 -14.87
N PHE A 15 -16.54 -1.46 -15.59
CA PHE A 15 -17.40 -0.47 -14.95
C PHE A 15 -18.59 -1.08 -14.22
N ILE A 16 -19.24 -2.11 -14.77
CA ILE A 16 -20.32 -2.83 -14.07
C ILE A 16 -19.80 -3.43 -12.76
N ILE A 17 -18.66 -4.09 -12.80
CA ILE A 17 -18.00 -4.67 -11.60
C ILE A 17 -17.71 -3.56 -10.55
N SER A 18 -17.17 -2.41 -10.97
CA SER A 18 -16.87 -1.30 -10.07
C SER A 18 -18.09 -0.70 -9.35
N LEU A 19 -19.29 -0.88 -9.89
CA LEU A 19 -20.52 -0.41 -9.23
C LEU A 19 -20.82 -1.15 -7.91
N PHE A 20 -20.19 -2.30 -7.68
CA PHE A 20 -20.34 -3.09 -6.47
C PHE A 20 -19.33 -2.74 -5.38
N GLU A 21 -18.42 -1.76 -5.60
CA GLU A 21 -17.47 -1.31 -4.55
C GLU A 21 -18.19 -0.83 -3.29
N ASP A 22 -19.33 -0.15 -3.46
CA ASP A 22 -20.11 0.45 -2.36
C ASP A 22 -21.38 -0.33 -2.01
N LYS A 23 -21.81 -1.29 -2.83
CA LYS A 23 -23.06 -2.01 -2.70
C LYS A 23 -22.89 -3.48 -2.98
N LYS A 24 -23.32 -4.34 -2.05
CA LYS A 24 -23.27 -5.80 -2.24
C LYS A 24 -24.20 -6.31 -3.34
N GLU A 25 -25.33 -5.65 -3.54
CA GLU A 25 -26.37 -6.04 -4.50
C GLU A 25 -26.91 -4.82 -5.26
N LEU A 26 -27.17 -5.00 -6.56
CA LEU A 26 -27.75 -3.98 -7.43
C LEU A 26 -28.82 -4.59 -8.32
N THR A 27 -29.89 -3.82 -8.58
CA THR A 27 -30.92 -4.20 -9.56
C THR A 27 -30.45 -3.91 -10.99
N CYS A 28 -31.05 -4.61 -11.98
CA CYS A 28 -30.83 -4.32 -13.40
C CYS A 28 -31.07 -2.85 -13.74
N SER A 29 -32.07 -2.22 -13.13
CA SER A 29 -32.39 -0.80 -13.36
C SER A 29 -31.32 0.14 -12.86
N GLU A 30 -30.79 -0.10 -11.64
CA GLU A 30 -29.69 0.70 -11.04
C GLU A 30 -28.42 0.60 -11.89
N ILE A 31 -28.05 -0.61 -12.31
CA ILE A 31 -26.88 -0.83 -13.17
C ILE A 31 -27.10 -0.15 -14.52
N SER A 32 -28.28 -0.37 -15.15
CA SER A 32 -28.59 0.21 -16.46
C SER A 32 -28.50 1.73 -16.45
N ALA A 33 -29.08 2.39 -15.45
CA ALA A 33 -29.04 3.85 -15.34
C ALA A 33 -27.62 4.41 -15.32
N LYS A 34 -26.70 3.77 -14.56
CA LYS A 34 -25.31 4.20 -14.46
C LYS A 34 -24.51 3.90 -15.73
N VAL A 35 -24.68 2.70 -16.30
CA VAL A 35 -23.95 2.26 -17.50
C VAL A 35 -24.37 3.06 -18.73
N MET A 36 -25.68 3.26 -18.93
CA MET A 36 -26.21 4.03 -20.05
C MET A 36 -25.69 5.47 -20.03
N LYS A 37 -25.66 6.10 -18.86
CA LYS A 37 -25.12 7.45 -18.67
C LYS A 37 -23.64 7.56 -19.06
N LYS A 38 -22.83 6.52 -18.78
CA LYS A 38 -21.38 6.55 -19.01
C LYS A 38 -20.97 6.14 -20.42
N PHE A 39 -21.67 5.19 -21.04
CA PHE A 39 -21.24 4.56 -22.29
C PHE A 39 -22.17 4.82 -23.49
N GLU A 40 -23.25 5.58 -23.31
CA GLU A 40 -24.21 5.90 -24.37
C GLU A 40 -24.72 4.65 -25.11
N ILE A 41 -25.10 3.61 -24.37
CA ILE A 41 -25.66 2.37 -24.92
C ILE A 41 -27.10 2.16 -24.45
N THR A 42 -27.86 1.33 -25.18
CA THR A 42 -29.26 1.04 -24.87
C THR A 42 -29.40 0.12 -23.66
N GLN A 43 -30.56 0.17 -22.99
CA GLN A 43 -30.88 -0.72 -21.88
C GLN A 43 -30.79 -2.22 -22.27
N ASN A 44 -31.20 -2.53 -23.51
CA ASN A 44 -31.10 -3.91 -24.02
C ASN A 44 -29.64 -4.34 -24.17
N ALA A 45 -28.73 -3.47 -24.57
CA ALA A 45 -27.30 -3.75 -24.62
C ALA A 45 -26.75 -4.01 -23.20
N VAL A 46 -27.15 -3.22 -22.19
CA VAL A 46 -26.75 -3.46 -20.79
C VAL A 46 -27.26 -4.82 -20.30
N ARG A 47 -28.52 -5.16 -20.55
CA ARG A 47 -29.08 -6.48 -20.19
C ARG A 47 -28.30 -7.63 -20.82
N LYS A 48 -27.89 -7.49 -22.07
CA LYS A 48 -27.06 -8.49 -22.77
C LYS A 48 -25.69 -8.63 -22.11
N HIS A 49 -25.06 -7.51 -21.69
CA HIS A 49 -23.81 -7.56 -20.92
C HIS A 49 -23.99 -8.28 -19.58
N LEU A 50 -25.05 -7.94 -18.82
CA LEU A 50 -25.34 -8.58 -17.55
C LEU A 50 -25.59 -10.08 -17.67
N GLN A 51 -26.34 -10.51 -18.71
CA GLN A 51 -26.59 -11.90 -18.98
C GLN A 51 -25.29 -12.64 -19.34
N ASN A 52 -24.46 -12.08 -20.22
CA ASN A 52 -23.18 -12.66 -20.59
C ASN A 52 -22.23 -12.77 -19.38
N MET A 53 -22.22 -11.76 -18.49
CA MET A 53 -21.40 -11.78 -17.27
C MET A 53 -21.88 -12.84 -16.28
N HIS A 54 -23.19 -13.03 -16.18
CA HIS A 54 -23.78 -14.11 -15.38
C HIS A 54 -23.43 -15.48 -15.95
N ASP A 55 -23.60 -15.68 -17.25
CA ASP A 55 -23.30 -16.96 -17.92
C ASP A 55 -21.80 -17.34 -17.83
N GLN A 56 -20.94 -16.32 -17.69
CA GLN A 56 -19.49 -16.49 -17.46
C GLN A 56 -19.10 -16.58 -15.97
N GLY A 57 -20.06 -16.60 -15.04
CA GLY A 57 -19.79 -16.65 -13.60
C GLY A 57 -19.23 -15.36 -13.00
N ALA A 58 -19.18 -14.25 -13.77
CA ALA A 58 -18.67 -12.99 -13.28
C ALA A 58 -19.68 -12.19 -12.42
N LEU A 59 -20.95 -12.56 -12.49
CA LEU A 59 -22.03 -12.04 -11.65
C LEU A 59 -22.96 -13.16 -11.23
N ASN A 60 -23.41 -13.13 -9.99
CA ASN A 60 -24.56 -13.90 -9.53
C ASN A 60 -25.85 -13.15 -9.87
N LYS A 61 -26.93 -13.90 -10.10
CA LYS A 61 -28.23 -13.37 -10.44
C LYS A 61 -29.30 -14.06 -9.60
N ASN A 62 -29.91 -13.34 -8.68
CA ASN A 62 -30.91 -13.83 -7.75
C ASN A 62 -32.23 -13.07 -7.91
N LYS A 63 -33.35 -13.67 -7.57
CA LYS A 63 -34.61 -12.95 -7.39
C LYS A 63 -34.67 -12.36 -6.00
N LYS A 64 -35.11 -11.12 -5.90
CA LYS A 64 -35.41 -10.51 -4.60
C LYS A 64 -36.60 -11.25 -3.98
N GLU A 65 -36.49 -11.62 -2.71
CA GLU A 65 -37.62 -12.20 -1.96
C GLU A 65 -38.88 -11.30 -2.08
N ASN A 66 -40.01 -11.95 -2.32
CA ASN A 66 -41.32 -11.29 -2.51
C ASN A 66 -41.39 -10.25 -3.66
N SER A 67 -40.54 -10.35 -4.68
CA SER A 67 -40.52 -9.46 -5.83
C SER A 67 -40.03 -10.17 -7.09
N ASN A 68 -40.55 -9.79 -8.26
CA ASN A 68 -40.00 -10.24 -9.54
C ASN A 68 -38.72 -9.48 -9.98
N ARG A 69 -38.16 -8.65 -9.11
CA ARG A 69 -36.94 -7.90 -9.42
C ARG A 69 -35.71 -8.81 -9.33
N LEU A 70 -34.86 -8.72 -10.36
CA LEU A 70 -33.57 -9.42 -10.40
C LEU A 70 -32.53 -8.57 -9.69
N LEU A 71 -31.82 -9.19 -8.76
CA LEU A 71 -30.64 -8.66 -8.09
C LEU A 71 -29.38 -9.31 -8.66
N TYR A 72 -28.36 -8.51 -8.86
CA TYR A 72 -27.03 -8.95 -9.24
C TYR A 72 -26.08 -8.70 -8.06
N SER A 73 -25.16 -9.64 -7.86
CA SER A 73 -24.08 -9.53 -6.87
C SER A 73 -22.79 -10.09 -7.47
N LEU A 74 -21.66 -9.76 -6.87
CA LEU A 74 -20.39 -10.38 -7.22
C LEU A 74 -20.36 -11.83 -6.69
N PRO A 75 -19.63 -12.76 -7.33
CA PRO A 75 -19.39 -14.10 -6.80
C PRO A 75 -18.61 -14.00 -5.47
N SER A 76 -18.69 -15.08 -4.69
CA SER A 76 -17.89 -15.21 -3.47
C SER A 76 -16.40 -15.19 -3.81
N PRO A 77 -15.56 -14.60 -2.94
CA PRO A 77 -14.12 -14.65 -3.12
C PRO A 77 -13.58 -16.08 -3.13
N GLU A 78 -12.55 -16.31 -3.94
CA GLU A 78 -11.74 -17.53 -3.88
C GLU A 78 -10.65 -17.34 -2.82
N PHE A 79 -10.39 -18.40 -2.05
CA PHE A 79 -9.37 -18.38 -1.00
C PHE A 79 -8.42 -19.57 -1.17
N HIS A 80 -7.12 -19.29 -1.15
CA HIS A 80 -6.04 -20.27 -1.17
C HIS A 80 -5.07 -19.99 -0.04
N SER A 81 -4.49 -21.05 0.55
CA SER A 81 -3.54 -20.95 1.66
C SER A 81 -2.38 -21.92 1.43
N PHE A 82 -1.17 -21.42 1.63
CA PHE A 82 0.09 -22.15 1.47
C PHE A 82 0.94 -21.96 2.73
N GLU A 83 1.67 -22.99 3.12
CA GLU A 83 2.62 -22.96 4.24
C GLU A 83 3.99 -23.45 3.74
N TYR A 84 5.04 -22.74 4.13
CA TYR A 84 6.42 -23.03 3.74
C TYR A 84 7.31 -23.12 4.98
N ASP A 85 8.27 -24.05 4.95
CA ASP A 85 9.37 -24.08 5.90
C ASP A 85 10.39 -23.00 5.51
N ALA A 86 10.50 -21.94 6.32
CA ALA A 86 11.40 -20.82 6.07
C ALA A 86 12.88 -21.20 5.99
N LYS A 87 13.25 -22.42 6.45
CA LYS A 87 14.63 -22.92 6.46
C LYS A 87 14.93 -23.91 5.34
N ALA A 88 13.96 -24.18 4.46
CA ALA A 88 14.19 -25.07 3.32
C ALA A 88 15.22 -24.46 2.35
N GLN A 89 16.23 -25.22 1.96
CA GLN A 89 17.36 -24.75 1.15
C GLN A 89 16.99 -24.27 -0.26
N ASP A 90 15.88 -24.76 -0.79
CA ASP A 90 15.38 -24.45 -2.14
C ASP A 90 14.22 -23.47 -2.15
N LEU A 91 13.84 -22.95 -0.98
CA LEU A 91 12.78 -21.94 -0.88
C LEU A 91 13.28 -20.60 -1.43
N ASN A 92 12.62 -20.12 -2.46
CA ASN A 92 12.81 -18.77 -2.96
C ASN A 92 11.48 -18.19 -3.50
N GLU A 93 11.39 -16.88 -3.49
CA GLU A 93 10.19 -16.11 -3.83
C GLU A 93 9.73 -16.33 -5.27
N SER A 94 10.66 -16.42 -6.21
CA SER A 94 10.34 -16.57 -7.64
C SER A 94 9.71 -17.94 -7.92
N ASN A 95 10.22 -19.01 -7.29
CA ASN A 95 9.66 -20.35 -7.43
C ASN A 95 8.26 -20.42 -6.82
N VAL A 96 8.04 -19.83 -5.65
CA VAL A 96 6.72 -19.78 -5.01
C VAL A 96 5.74 -18.99 -5.87
N TRP A 97 6.16 -17.84 -6.40
CA TRP A 97 5.32 -17.05 -7.29
C TRP A 97 4.88 -17.84 -8.51
N ILE A 98 5.82 -18.43 -9.25
CA ILE A 98 5.54 -19.13 -10.53
C ILE A 98 4.70 -20.38 -10.32
N LYS A 99 4.95 -21.15 -9.26
CA LYS A 99 4.29 -22.46 -9.04
C LYS A 99 2.95 -22.33 -8.35
N ASP A 100 2.83 -21.45 -7.34
CA ASP A 100 1.71 -21.46 -6.41
C ASP A 100 0.78 -20.25 -6.56
N ILE A 101 1.29 -19.07 -6.94
CA ILE A 101 0.50 -17.84 -6.97
C ILE A 101 0.04 -17.47 -8.39
N GLU A 102 0.99 -17.32 -9.33
CA GLU A 102 0.69 -16.84 -10.68
C GLU A 102 -0.38 -17.67 -11.43
N PRO A 103 -0.39 -19.02 -11.33
CA PRO A 103 -1.40 -19.84 -12.01
C PRO A 103 -2.84 -19.54 -11.58
N LEU A 104 -3.03 -19.03 -10.37
CA LEU A 104 -4.34 -18.67 -9.82
C LEU A 104 -4.83 -17.29 -10.30
N LEU A 105 -3.93 -16.45 -10.82
CA LEU A 105 -4.23 -15.09 -11.25
C LEU A 105 -4.75 -15.06 -12.71
N SER A 106 -5.92 -15.59 -12.96
CA SER A 106 -6.49 -15.70 -14.32
C SER A 106 -7.24 -14.46 -14.80
N ILE A 107 -7.88 -13.72 -13.86
CA ILE A 107 -8.75 -12.58 -14.19
C ILE A 107 -8.07 -11.21 -14.01
N GLN A 108 -6.86 -11.18 -13.49
CA GLN A 108 -6.12 -9.96 -13.18
C GLN A 108 -5.49 -9.35 -14.43
N GLY A 109 -5.60 -8.03 -14.55
CA GLY A 109 -4.88 -7.27 -15.57
C GLY A 109 -3.37 -7.28 -15.35
N ALA A 110 -2.59 -6.99 -16.40
CA ALA A 110 -1.13 -6.99 -16.36
C ALA A 110 -0.54 -6.10 -15.26
N GLY A 111 -1.12 -4.93 -15.00
CA GLY A 111 -0.67 -4.04 -13.92
C GLY A 111 -0.88 -4.63 -12.53
N CYS A 112 -1.98 -5.35 -12.31
CA CYS A 112 -2.24 -6.03 -11.04
C CYS A 112 -1.21 -7.14 -10.80
N LYS A 113 -0.97 -8.01 -11.80
CA LYS A 113 0.03 -9.08 -11.72
C LYS A 113 1.43 -8.55 -11.49
N ASP A 114 1.82 -7.48 -12.21
CA ASP A 114 3.13 -6.83 -12.07
C ASP A 114 3.34 -6.31 -10.64
N ILE A 115 2.36 -5.55 -10.10
CA ILE A 115 2.46 -5.02 -8.74
C ILE A 115 2.49 -6.12 -7.70
N LEU A 116 1.61 -7.14 -7.83
CA LEU A 116 1.56 -8.25 -6.88
C LEU A 116 2.84 -9.07 -6.91
N ASN A 117 3.39 -9.35 -8.10
CA ASN A 117 4.63 -10.11 -8.24
C ASN A 117 5.80 -9.40 -7.54
N VAL A 118 6.05 -8.15 -7.93
CA VAL A 118 7.17 -7.37 -7.35
C VAL A 118 7.00 -7.23 -5.85
N SER A 119 5.80 -6.85 -5.38
CA SER A 119 5.54 -6.67 -3.95
C SER A 119 5.62 -7.97 -3.17
N PHE A 120 5.10 -9.08 -3.71
CA PHE A 120 5.18 -10.40 -3.08
C PHE A 120 6.62 -10.87 -2.93
N CYS A 121 7.43 -10.79 -3.99
CA CYS A 121 8.82 -11.22 -3.96
C CYS A 121 9.61 -10.45 -2.89
N GLU A 122 9.44 -9.15 -2.79
CA GLU A 122 10.10 -8.33 -1.77
C GLU A 122 9.69 -8.69 -0.34
N ILE A 123 8.39 -8.89 -0.11
CA ILE A 123 7.89 -9.23 1.24
C ILE A 123 8.24 -10.67 1.62
N PHE A 124 8.16 -11.60 0.68
CA PHE A 124 8.49 -13.00 0.93
C PHE A 124 10.00 -13.19 1.19
N ASN A 125 10.87 -12.48 0.45
CA ASN A 125 12.30 -12.43 0.73
C ASN A 125 12.61 -11.88 2.12
N ASN A 126 11.94 -10.81 2.54
CA ASN A 126 12.11 -10.29 3.89
C ASN A 126 11.77 -11.34 4.96
N ALA A 127 10.76 -12.18 4.72
CA ALA A 127 10.41 -13.26 5.63
C ALA A 127 11.46 -14.39 5.65
N ILE A 128 12.11 -14.70 4.52
CA ILE A 128 13.20 -15.68 4.44
C ILE A 128 14.46 -15.13 5.11
N ASP A 129 14.92 -13.95 4.68
CA ASP A 129 16.28 -13.48 4.97
C ASP A 129 16.40 -12.75 6.32
N HIS A 130 15.32 -12.08 6.75
CA HIS A 130 15.40 -11.13 7.86
C HIS A 130 14.54 -11.48 9.09
N ALA A 131 13.49 -12.30 8.93
CA ALA A 131 12.57 -12.58 10.02
C ALA A 131 13.11 -13.57 11.05
N ASN A 132 14.10 -14.40 10.71
CA ASN A 132 14.51 -15.57 11.49
C ASN A 132 13.31 -16.49 11.83
N ALA A 133 12.40 -16.62 10.88
CA ALA A 133 11.19 -17.42 10.99
C ALA A 133 11.48 -18.92 10.85
N LYS A 134 10.53 -19.74 11.32
CA LYS A 134 10.48 -21.19 11.03
C LYS A 134 9.45 -21.46 9.94
N LYS A 135 8.37 -20.70 9.95
CA LYS A 135 7.23 -20.87 9.05
C LYS A 135 6.86 -19.58 8.37
N ILE A 136 6.51 -19.68 7.09
CA ILE A 136 5.91 -18.60 6.32
C ILE A 136 4.57 -19.12 5.80
N GLN A 137 3.50 -18.37 6.05
CA GLN A 137 2.18 -18.65 5.52
C GLN A 137 1.79 -17.59 4.49
N VAL A 138 1.29 -18.03 3.34
CA VAL A 138 0.78 -17.16 2.30
C VAL A 138 -0.69 -17.47 2.07
N ASN A 139 -1.54 -16.44 2.24
CA ASN A 139 -2.96 -16.53 1.96
C ASN A 139 -3.28 -15.63 0.77
N LEU A 140 -3.97 -16.17 -0.22
CA LEU A 140 -4.42 -15.48 -1.42
C LEU A 140 -5.94 -15.42 -1.42
N LEU A 141 -6.49 -14.22 -1.49
CA LEU A 141 -7.92 -13.97 -1.64
C LEU A 141 -8.16 -13.23 -2.96
N ILE A 142 -9.00 -13.81 -3.82
CA ILE A 142 -9.34 -13.28 -5.13
C ILE A 142 -10.84 -13.00 -5.16
N ASP A 143 -11.23 -11.75 -5.28
CA ASP A 143 -12.60 -11.36 -5.61
C ASP A 143 -12.67 -10.69 -6.99
N ALA A 144 -13.87 -10.34 -7.44
CA ALA A 144 -14.05 -9.73 -8.76
C ALA A 144 -13.42 -8.33 -8.90
N LEU A 145 -13.16 -7.63 -7.80
CA LEU A 145 -12.64 -6.27 -7.76
C LEU A 145 -11.15 -6.22 -7.43
N HIS A 146 -10.70 -7.08 -6.50
CA HIS A 146 -9.38 -7.02 -5.91
C HIS A 146 -8.75 -8.41 -5.81
N THR A 147 -7.45 -8.43 -5.81
CA THR A 147 -6.64 -9.56 -5.37
C THR A 147 -5.86 -9.11 -4.14
N MET A 148 -5.87 -9.94 -3.10
CA MET A 148 -5.18 -9.68 -1.84
C MET A 148 -4.26 -10.87 -1.52
N ILE A 149 -2.99 -10.55 -1.24
CA ILE A 149 -2.01 -11.50 -0.72
C ILE A 149 -1.69 -11.10 0.71
N VAL A 150 -1.71 -12.07 1.61
CA VAL A 150 -1.27 -11.92 3.00
C VAL A 150 -0.08 -12.85 3.20
N VAL A 151 1.04 -12.27 3.61
CA VAL A 151 2.24 -13.03 4.00
C VAL A 151 2.39 -12.90 5.51
N PHE A 152 2.46 -14.02 6.20
CA PHE A 152 2.72 -14.10 7.63
C PHE A 152 3.99 -14.91 7.87
N ASP A 153 4.85 -14.41 8.75
CA ASP A 153 6.00 -15.15 9.30
C ASP A 153 5.92 -15.20 10.83
N ASP A 154 6.41 -16.27 11.43
CA ASP A 154 6.49 -16.48 12.89
C ASP A 154 7.81 -15.98 13.51
N GLY A 155 8.47 -15.05 12.83
CA GLY A 155 9.81 -14.57 13.19
C GLY A 155 9.85 -13.53 14.32
N ILE A 156 10.92 -12.74 14.33
CA ILE A 156 11.17 -11.75 15.40
C ILE A 156 10.32 -10.49 15.29
N GLY A 157 9.69 -10.24 14.15
CA GLY A 157 8.91 -9.05 13.85
C GLY A 157 9.73 -7.91 13.26
N ILE A 158 9.21 -7.31 12.17
CA ILE A 158 9.92 -6.29 11.38
C ILE A 158 10.27 -5.04 12.19
N PHE A 159 9.36 -4.53 13.04
CA PHE A 159 9.62 -3.30 13.79
C PHE A 159 10.67 -3.50 14.87
N LYS A 160 10.67 -4.67 15.53
CA LYS A 160 11.71 -5.05 16.48
C LYS A 160 13.06 -5.17 15.79
N LYS A 161 13.11 -5.83 14.62
CA LYS A 161 14.35 -5.94 13.82
C LYS A 161 14.92 -4.57 13.46
N ILE A 162 14.09 -3.64 12.94
CA ILE A 162 14.52 -2.28 12.61
C ILE A 162 15.05 -1.53 13.84
N LYS A 163 14.35 -1.66 14.99
CA LYS A 163 14.79 -1.06 16.24
C LYS A 163 16.19 -1.55 16.65
N GLU A 164 16.41 -2.86 16.58
CA GLU A 164 17.69 -3.47 16.95
C GLU A 164 18.80 -3.04 15.99
N ASP A 165 18.59 -3.13 14.68
CA ASP A 165 19.58 -2.81 13.65
C ASP A 165 19.99 -1.33 13.65
N LEU A 166 19.08 -0.43 13.95
CA LEU A 166 19.32 1.02 14.03
C LEU A 166 19.56 1.54 15.46
N ASN A 167 19.59 0.65 16.46
CA ASN A 167 19.73 0.99 17.88
C ASN A 167 18.76 2.12 18.31
N LEU A 168 17.48 1.97 17.93
CA LEU A 168 16.46 2.97 18.25
C LEU A 168 16.03 2.85 19.71
N ALA A 169 15.72 4.01 20.32
CA ALA A 169 15.27 4.06 21.71
C ALA A 169 13.91 3.36 21.93
N ASP A 170 13.04 3.37 20.91
CA ASP A 170 11.69 2.83 20.97
C ASP A 170 11.34 2.16 19.64
N GLU A 171 10.59 1.03 19.70
CA GLU A 171 10.15 0.29 18.52
C GLU A 171 9.19 1.11 17.63
N HIS A 172 8.43 2.04 18.21
CA HIS A 172 7.60 2.97 17.50
C HIS A 172 8.37 3.79 16.44
N LEU A 173 9.64 4.13 16.70
CA LEU A 173 10.48 4.86 15.77
C LEU A 173 10.80 4.07 14.50
N SER A 174 10.69 2.74 14.56
CA SER A 174 10.86 1.86 13.39
C SER A 174 9.87 2.16 12.27
N LEU A 175 8.68 2.67 12.60
CA LEU A 175 7.68 3.05 11.62
C LEU A 175 8.07 4.27 10.80
N ILE A 176 8.76 5.22 11.44
CA ILE A 176 9.31 6.40 10.75
C ILE A 176 10.41 5.93 9.80
N GLU A 177 11.32 5.09 10.28
CA GLU A 177 12.43 4.56 9.48
C GLU A 177 11.94 3.72 8.30
N LEU A 178 10.95 2.86 8.51
CA LEU A 178 10.30 2.08 7.45
C LEU A 178 9.66 3.01 6.40
N SER A 179 8.99 4.09 6.84
CA SER A 179 8.31 5.02 5.94
C SER A 179 9.27 5.81 5.05
N LYS A 180 10.52 5.99 5.45
CA LYS A 180 11.57 6.65 4.66
C LYS A 180 12.06 5.79 3.50
N GLY A 181 12.15 4.47 3.68
CA GLY A 181 12.84 3.56 2.78
C GLY A 181 14.37 3.58 2.95
N LYS A 182 15.10 2.90 2.07
CA LYS A 182 16.56 2.71 2.11
C LYS A 182 17.04 2.11 3.45
N PHE A 183 16.21 1.29 4.08
CA PHE A 183 16.60 0.56 5.27
C PHE A 183 16.96 -0.87 4.91
N THR A 184 18.18 -1.27 5.15
CA THR A 184 18.63 -2.65 5.06
C THR A 184 19.72 -2.91 6.10
N SER A 185 19.68 -4.08 6.71
CA SER A 185 20.76 -4.61 7.54
C SER A 185 21.87 -5.28 6.71
N ASP A 186 21.59 -5.55 5.44
CA ASP A 186 22.55 -6.12 4.48
C ASP A 186 22.65 -5.27 3.20
N PRO A 187 23.42 -4.17 3.23
CA PRO A 187 23.55 -3.26 2.07
C PRO A 187 24.23 -3.89 0.85
N LYS A 188 24.88 -5.05 0.99
CA LYS A 188 25.53 -5.73 -0.13
C LYS A 188 24.55 -6.48 -1.01
N ASN A 189 23.50 -7.02 -0.40
CA ASN A 189 22.52 -7.87 -1.08
C ASN A 189 21.16 -7.20 -1.26
N HIS A 190 20.85 -6.17 -0.45
CA HIS A 190 19.52 -5.54 -0.43
C HIS A 190 19.61 -4.02 -0.45
N SER A 191 18.81 -3.37 -1.30
CA SER A 191 18.72 -1.90 -1.37
C SER A 191 17.93 -1.28 -0.22
N GLY A 192 17.12 -2.08 0.48
CA GLY A 192 16.20 -1.61 1.53
C GLY A 192 15.01 -0.78 1.00
N GLU A 193 14.70 -0.91 -0.27
CA GLU A 193 13.69 -0.13 -0.98
C GLU A 193 12.37 -0.87 -1.16
N GLY A 194 12.39 -2.22 -1.10
CA GLY A 194 11.29 -3.09 -1.47
C GLY A 194 9.99 -2.81 -0.72
N VAL A 195 10.02 -2.73 0.61
CA VAL A 195 8.83 -2.39 1.42
C VAL A 195 8.30 -0.99 1.08
N TYR A 196 9.20 -0.02 0.82
CA TYR A 196 8.80 1.32 0.44
C TYR A 196 8.00 1.31 -0.86
N PHE A 197 8.50 0.66 -1.91
CA PHE A 197 7.83 0.59 -3.21
C PHE A 197 6.59 -0.30 -3.17
N ALA A 198 6.62 -1.46 -2.53
CA ALA A 198 5.45 -2.33 -2.34
C ALA A 198 4.30 -1.59 -1.67
N SER A 199 4.58 -0.86 -0.59
CA SER A 199 3.57 -0.07 0.11
C SER A 199 2.92 1.01 -0.75
N ARG A 200 3.60 1.51 -1.77
CA ARG A 200 3.12 2.58 -2.67
C ARG A 200 2.50 2.06 -3.95
N ALA A 201 2.83 0.85 -4.34
CA ALA A 201 2.27 0.21 -5.52
C ALA A 201 0.89 -0.40 -5.24
N CYS A 202 0.68 -0.97 -4.07
CA CYS A 202 -0.59 -1.53 -3.64
C CYS A 202 -1.66 -0.46 -3.38
N ASP A 203 -2.92 -0.77 -3.67
CA ASP A 203 -4.06 0.10 -3.31
C ASP A 203 -4.31 0.12 -1.80
N TYR A 204 -4.02 -0.99 -1.14
CA TYR A 204 -4.00 -1.11 0.31
C TYR A 204 -2.79 -1.94 0.73
N PHE A 205 -2.06 -1.45 1.70
CA PHE A 205 -0.89 -2.10 2.27
C PHE A 205 -0.91 -1.96 3.78
N LEU A 206 -0.68 -3.07 4.48
CA LEU A 206 -0.65 -3.11 5.94
C LEU A 206 0.50 -4.00 6.40
N ILE A 207 1.22 -3.55 7.42
CA ILE A 207 2.14 -4.37 8.20
C ILE A 207 1.65 -4.35 9.65
N ALA A 208 1.44 -5.53 10.22
CA ALA A 208 1.20 -5.73 11.64
C ALA A 208 2.32 -6.57 12.23
N SER A 209 2.91 -6.14 13.33
CA SER A 209 3.98 -6.86 14.02
C SER A 209 4.12 -6.31 15.44
N ASN A 210 4.19 -7.20 16.46
CA ASN A 210 4.49 -6.86 17.85
C ASN A 210 3.67 -5.66 18.38
N ASN A 211 2.35 -5.67 18.27
CA ASN A 211 1.46 -4.59 18.71
C ASN A 211 1.55 -3.27 17.91
N LEU A 212 2.36 -3.21 16.86
CA LEU A 212 2.44 -2.05 16.00
C LEU A 212 1.76 -2.31 14.66
N LEU A 213 1.16 -1.26 14.10
CA LEU A 213 0.46 -1.31 12.84
C LEU A 213 0.92 -0.16 11.93
N TYR A 214 1.38 -0.50 10.74
CA TYR A 214 1.62 0.45 9.66
C TYR A 214 0.63 0.19 8.54
N THR A 215 -0.16 1.19 8.16
CA THR A 215 -1.13 1.06 7.06
C THR A 215 -0.97 2.16 6.02
N ARG A 216 -1.22 1.81 4.77
CA ARG A 216 -1.30 2.72 3.65
C ARG A 216 -2.40 2.31 2.67
N ALA A 217 -3.18 3.28 2.22
CA ALA A 217 -4.16 3.09 1.16
C ALA A 217 -4.11 4.26 0.17
N THR A 218 -4.35 4.00 -1.12
CA THR A 218 -4.23 5.01 -2.20
C THR A 218 -5.20 6.18 -2.04
N HIS A 219 -6.38 5.94 -1.47
CA HIS A 219 -7.45 6.93 -1.29
C HIS A 219 -7.64 7.36 0.18
N LYS A 220 -6.76 6.94 1.06
CA LYS A 220 -6.74 7.34 2.47
C LYS A 220 -5.34 7.82 2.81
N PRO A 221 -5.22 8.75 3.76
CA PRO A 221 -3.91 9.16 4.26
C PRO A 221 -3.08 7.94 4.69
N LEU A 222 -1.77 8.06 4.58
CA LEU A 222 -0.83 7.08 5.11
C LEU A 222 -1.25 6.71 6.53
N GLY A 223 -1.48 5.42 6.73
CA GLY A 223 -2.20 4.84 7.83
C GLY A 223 -1.72 5.22 9.21
N LEU A 224 -2.67 5.19 10.10
CA LEU A 224 -2.47 5.43 11.52
C LEU A 224 -1.72 4.25 12.14
N LEU A 225 -0.77 4.60 12.94
CA LEU A 225 -0.21 3.76 13.96
C LEU A 225 -1.27 3.49 15.01
N GLN A 226 -1.52 2.24 15.30
CA GLN A 226 -2.29 1.81 16.45
C GLN A 226 -1.51 0.71 17.15
N ASP A 227 -1.33 0.87 18.45
CA ASP A 227 -0.93 -0.24 19.29
C ASP A 227 -2.08 -1.25 19.25
N LEU A 228 -1.82 -2.43 18.75
CA LEU A 228 -2.79 -3.52 18.76
C LEU A 228 -2.66 -4.25 20.11
N ASP A 229 -3.78 -4.49 20.78
CA ASP A 229 -3.83 -5.29 22.03
C ASP A 229 -3.49 -6.77 21.82
N VAL A 230 -3.13 -7.14 20.62
CA VAL A 230 -2.79 -8.52 20.25
C VAL A 230 -1.28 -8.64 20.10
N SER A 231 -0.63 -9.28 21.05
CA SER A 231 0.78 -9.65 20.92
C SER A 231 0.93 -10.78 19.90
N GLN A 232 0.98 -10.44 18.65
CA GLN A 232 1.28 -11.38 17.58
C GLN A 232 2.78 -11.39 17.35
N GLN A 233 3.42 -12.53 17.64
CA GLN A 233 4.83 -12.74 17.30
C GLN A 233 4.96 -12.84 15.78
N GLY A 234 6.02 -12.24 15.21
CA GLY A 234 6.26 -12.26 13.78
C GLY A 234 5.73 -11.04 13.05
N THR A 235 5.60 -11.18 11.74
CA THR A 235 5.12 -10.11 10.87
C THR A 235 3.98 -10.60 9.98
N THR A 236 2.92 -9.82 9.89
CA THR A 236 1.85 -10.00 8.88
C THR A 236 1.88 -8.83 7.92
N VAL A 237 1.99 -9.12 6.63
CA VAL A 237 1.89 -8.09 5.57
C VAL A 237 0.69 -8.38 4.69
N ILE A 238 -0.18 -7.40 4.52
CA ILE A 238 -1.35 -7.46 3.63
C ILE A 238 -1.11 -6.54 2.44
N MET A 239 -1.19 -7.11 1.25
CA MET A 239 -1.06 -6.43 -0.04
C MET A 239 -2.35 -6.62 -0.83
N ARG A 240 -3.08 -5.54 -1.15
CA ARG A 240 -4.30 -5.61 -1.95
C ARG A 240 -4.19 -4.68 -3.14
N VAL A 241 -4.52 -5.21 -4.32
CA VAL A 241 -4.45 -4.50 -5.60
C VAL A 241 -5.76 -4.68 -6.36
N LYS A 242 -6.25 -3.62 -6.99
CA LYS A 242 -7.42 -3.69 -7.89
C LYS A 242 -7.07 -4.55 -9.12
N ASN A 243 -7.94 -5.50 -9.46
CA ASN A 243 -7.72 -6.42 -10.59
C ASN A 243 -7.49 -5.67 -11.92
N ASN A 244 -8.14 -4.51 -12.09
CA ASN A 244 -8.08 -3.69 -13.30
C ASN A 244 -7.30 -2.39 -13.10
N THR A 245 -6.27 -2.40 -12.23
CA THR A 245 -5.45 -1.21 -12.04
C THR A 245 -4.74 -0.78 -13.32
N SER A 246 -4.68 0.54 -13.55
CA SER A 246 -3.86 1.15 -14.60
C SER A 246 -2.44 1.49 -14.12
N ASN A 247 -2.14 1.22 -12.85
CA ASN A 247 -0.85 1.42 -12.23
C ASN A 247 0.10 0.26 -12.58
N SER A 248 1.39 0.43 -12.33
CA SER A 248 2.41 -0.61 -12.42
C SER A 248 3.54 -0.31 -11.43
N SER A 249 4.32 -1.32 -11.08
CA SER A 249 5.52 -1.17 -10.25
C SER A 249 6.48 -0.14 -10.84
N LYS A 250 6.72 -0.18 -12.15
CA LYS A 250 7.55 0.79 -12.86
C LYS A 250 7.05 2.23 -12.69
N LYS A 251 5.74 2.49 -12.86
CA LYS A 251 5.19 3.85 -12.68
C LYS A 251 5.38 4.38 -11.26
N VAL A 252 5.36 3.51 -10.28
CA VAL A 252 5.61 3.90 -8.89
C VAL A 252 7.09 4.17 -8.68
N TYR A 253 7.95 3.30 -9.19
CA TYR A 253 9.40 3.46 -9.12
C TYR A 253 9.87 4.79 -9.74
N ASP A 254 9.40 5.10 -10.95
CA ASP A 254 9.76 6.31 -11.71
C ASP A 254 9.39 7.63 -10.98
N LYS A 255 8.50 7.60 -9.97
CA LYS A 255 8.14 8.78 -9.16
C LYS A 255 9.17 9.13 -8.08
N PHE A 256 9.94 8.16 -7.65
CA PHE A 256 10.84 8.27 -6.50
C PHE A 256 12.28 7.95 -6.86
N SER A 257 12.52 7.45 -8.07
CA SER A 257 13.82 7.01 -8.56
C SER A 257 14.09 7.50 -9.96
N SER A 258 15.36 7.68 -10.30
CA SER A 258 15.83 7.93 -11.65
C SER A 258 16.97 6.97 -12.04
N VAL A 259 17.32 6.94 -13.32
CA VAL A 259 18.43 6.09 -13.81
C VAL A 259 19.76 6.57 -13.24
N GLU A 260 19.93 7.91 -13.09
CA GLU A 260 21.20 8.51 -12.67
C GLU A 260 21.38 8.49 -11.15
N GLU A 261 20.31 8.66 -10.39
CA GLU A 261 20.36 8.85 -8.93
C GLU A 261 19.79 7.69 -8.11
N GLY A 262 19.23 6.69 -8.78
CA GLY A 262 18.51 5.60 -8.10
C GLY A 262 17.31 6.12 -7.32
N PHE A 263 17.06 5.60 -6.11
CA PHE A 263 16.00 6.06 -5.21
C PHE A 263 16.44 7.36 -4.52
N PHE A 264 16.13 8.49 -5.11
CA PHE A 264 16.57 9.82 -4.66
C PHE A 264 15.53 10.59 -3.86
N LYS A 265 14.25 10.20 -3.94
CA LYS A 265 13.14 10.96 -3.36
C LYS A 265 12.32 10.10 -2.39
N THR A 266 12.08 10.61 -1.20
CA THR A 266 11.19 9.96 -0.22
C THR A 266 10.03 10.85 0.21
N LYS A 267 8.95 10.22 0.70
CA LYS A 267 7.80 10.90 1.30
C LYS A 267 7.55 10.35 2.70
N VAL A 268 7.65 11.20 3.71
CA VAL A 268 7.56 10.83 5.13
C VAL A 268 6.37 11.51 5.81
N PRO A 269 5.41 10.74 6.37
CA PRO A 269 4.31 11.31 7.13
C PRO A 269 4.78 11.82 8.49
N VAL A 270 4.70 13.12 8.71
CA VAL A 270 5.13 13.76 9.99
C VAL A 270 4.31 13.24 11.17
N ARG A 271 3.06 12.84 10.94
CA ARG A 271 2.18 12.27 11.96
C ARG A 271 2.71 11.00 12.64
N LEU A 272 3.62 10.25 11.99
CA LEU A 272 4.27 9.08 12.58
C LEU A 272 5.16 9.43 13.79
N LEU A 273 5.48 10.72 14.00
CA LEU A 273 6.14 11.20 15.20
C LEU A 273 5.23 11.28 16.43
N ARG A 274 3.90 11.30 16.22
CA ARG A 274 2.96 11.35 17.35
C ARG A 274 2.95 10.00 18.05
N TYR A 275 3.27 10.03 19.31
CA TYR A 275 3.07 8.93 20.23
C TYR A 275 1.99 9.34 21.22
N LYS A 276 0.86 8.64 21.25
CA LYS A 276 -0.33 9.04 22.04
C LYS A 276 -0.77 10.48 21.70
N ASP A 277 -1.02 11.31 22.71
CA ASP A 277 -1.49 12.68 22.57
C ASP A 277 -0.37 13.72 22.55
N GLU A 278 0.89 13.30 22.34
CA GLU A 278 2.02 14.25 22.31
C GLU A 278 1.97 15.17 21.08
N GLY A 279 2.13 16.46 21.32
CA GLY A 279 2.31 17.44 20.26
C GLY A 279 3.67 17.30 19.56
N ILE A 280 3.75 17.74 18.31
CA ILE A 280 5.01 17.78 17.54
C ILE A 280 5.70 19.12 17.80
N VAL A 281 6.51 19.22 18.85
CA VAL A 281 7.03 20.52 19.34
C VAL A 281 8.54 20.56 19.55
N SER A 282 9.20 19.42 19.76
CA SER A 282 10.57 19.38 20.26
C SER A 282 11.63 19.20 19.18
N ARG A 283 12.85 19.71 19.45
CA ARG A 283 14.03 19.45 18.62
C ARG A 283 14.37 17.96 18.54
N SER A 284 14.17 17.21 19.61
CA SER A 284 14.44 15.77 19.62
C SER A 284 13.52 15.01 18.66
N GLN A 285 12.24 15.40 18.58
CA GLN A 285 11.32 14.83 17.58
C GLN A 285 11.77 15.16 16.15
N ALA A 286 12.20 16.43 15.92
CA ALA A 286 12.73 16.83 14.62
C ALA A 286 13.97 16.00 14.22
N ARG A 287 14.94 15.83 15.13
CA ARG A 287 16.16 15.04 14.87
C ARG A 287 15.87 13.57 14.55
N ARG A 288 14.89 12.95 15.23
CA ARG A 288 14.43 11.59 14.90
C ARG A 288 13.85 11.53 13.50
N LEU A 289 13.05 12.52 13.11
CA LEU A 289 12.50 12.62 11.75
C LEU A 289 13.62 12.78 10.72
N LEU A 290 14.57 13.67 10.97
CA LEU A 290 15.65 14.02 10.07
C LEU A 290 16.74 12.95 9.92
N ALA A 291 16.82 11.98 10.83
CA ALA A 291 17.79 10.90 10.76
C ALA A 291 17.75 10.24 9.37
N ARG A 292 18.91 10.07 8.72
CA ARG A 292 19.07 9.48 7.39
C ARG A 292 18.42 10.24 6.21
N PHE A 293 18.02 11.51 6.39
CA PHE A 293 17.52 12.32 5.27
C PHE A 293 18.62 12.70 4.28
N ASP A 294 19.86 12.74 4.73
CA ASP A 294 21.06 12.91 3.90
C ASP A 294 21.24 11.85 2.82
N MET A 295 20.57 10.71 2.95
CA MET A 295 20.52 9.66 1.91
C MET A 295 19.64 10.02 0.71
N PHE A 296 18.89 11.11 0.77
CA PHE A 296 17.94 11.52 -0.26
C PHE A 296 18.25 12.92 -0.77
N ARG A 297 17.95 13.17 -2.05
CA ARG A 297 18.01 14.52 -2.63
C ARG A 297 16.73 15.31 -2.36
N VAL A 298 15.59 14.62 -2.33
CA VAL A 298 14.27 15.23 -2.10
C VAL A 298 13.54 14.50 -1.00
N VAL A 299 13.10 15.23 0.01
CA VAL A 299 12.27 14.72 1.11
C VAL A 299 10.95 15.47 1.16
N GLU A 300 9.86 14.78 0.83
CA GLU A 300 8.50 15.29 1.02
C GLU A 300 8.04 15.05 2.45
N LEU A 301 7.88 16.10 3.26
CA LEU A 301 7.26 16.04 4.58
C LEU A 301 5.75 16.20 4.45
N ASP A 302 5.02 15.12 4.74
CA ASP A 302 3.56 15.10 4.67
C ASP A 302 2.95 15.48 6.02
N PHE A 303 2.37 16.68 6.09
CA PHE A 303 1.72 17.22 7.28
C PHE A 303 0.22 16.92 7.35
N GLU A 304 -0.28 15.96 6.59
CA GLU A 304 -1.69 15.61 6.64
C GLU A 304 -2.10 15.19 8.07
N GLY A 305 -3.20 15.80 8.58
CA GLY A 305 -3.69 15.55 9.93
C GLY A 305 -2.85 16.19 11.04
N ILE A 306 -1.94 17.13 10.70
CA ILE A 306 -1.17 17.92 11.66
C ILE A 306 -1.72 19.36 11.69
N ASP A 307 -2.26 19.75 12.81
CA ASP A 307 -2.88 21.08 12.98
C ASP A 307 -1.87 22.13 13.43
N MET A 308 -0.82 21.74 14.17
CA MET A 308 0.17 22.63 14.73
C MET A 308 1.51 21.92 14.95
N ILE A 309 2.61 22.69 14.78
CA ILE A 309 3.97 22.28 15.10
C ILE A 309 4.65 23.35 15.94
N GLY A 310 5.59 22.94 16.82
CA GLY A 310 6.33 23.86 17.68
C GLY A 310 7.48 24.59 16.97
N GLN A 311 7.85 25.77 17.49
CA GLN A 311 8.94 26.55 16.95
C GLN A 311 10.27 25.79 16.94
N ALA A 312 10.60 25.10 18.04
CA ALA A 312 11.84 24.35 18.15
C ALA A 312 11.95 23.17 17.16
N PHE A 313 10.83 22.49 16.88
CA PHE A 313 10.73 21.48 15.85
C PHE A 313 10.96 22.08 14.45
N THR A 314 10.27 23.19 14.15
CA THR A 314 10.35 23.87 12.86
C THR A 314 11.75 24.42 12.60
N ASP A 315 12.36 25.07 13.60
CA ASP A 315 13.72 25.61 13.52
C ASP A 315 14.76 24.55 13.22
N GLU A 316 14.67 23.39 13.87
CA GLU A 316 15.60 22.27 13.65
C GLU A 316 15.53 21.74 12.21
N ILE A 317 14.33 21.68 11.60
CA ILE A 317 14.15 21.16 10.25
C ILE A 317 14.51 22.21 9.19
N PHE A 318 13.89 23.38 9.25
CA PHE A 318 13.91 24.34 8.14
C PHE A 318 15.07 25.33 8.20
N ARG A 319 15.77 25.44 9.32
CA ARG A 319 16.98 26.23 9.46
C ARG A 319 18.20 25.35 9.72
N VAL A 320 18.26 24.65 10.86
CA VAL A 320 19.46 23.93 11.28
C VAL A 320 19.86 22.84 10.31
N PHE A 321 18.93 21.94 10.00
CA PHE A 321 19.19 20.82 9.07
C PHE A 321 19.50 21.33 7.67
N LYS A 322 18.73 22.28 7.16
CA LYS A 322 18.93 22.81 5.80
C LYS A 322 20.29 23.51 5.64
N THR A 323 20.79 24.16 6.68
CA THR A 323 22.13 24.77 6.67
C THR A 323 23.22 23.71 6.63
N ASN A 324 23.05 22.59 7.34
CA ASN A 324 24.02 21.51 7.41
C ASN A 324 23.96 20.54 6.20
N HIS A 325 22.81 20.49 5.52
CA HIS A 325 22.55 19.61 4.37
C HIS A 325 21.93 20.40 3.21
N PRO A 326 22.69 21.31 2.56
CA PRO A 326 22.18 22.19 1.51
C PRO A 326 21.72 21.42 0.26
N ASP A 327 22.27 20.23 0.04
CA ASP A 327 21.95 19.37 -1.11
C ASP A 327 20.63 18.60 -0.93
N VAL A 328 20.04 18.62 0.25
CA VAL A 328 18.74 17.95 0.52
C VAL A 328 17.62 18.98 0.40
N GLU A 329 16.75 18.78 -0.58
CA GLU A 329 15.54 19.56 -0.76
C GLU A 329 14.42 19.06 0.16
N ILE A 330 13.92 19.89 1.08
CA ILE A 330 12.75 19.57 1.89
C ILE A 330 11.52 20.23 1.27
N GLN A 331 10.57 19.39 0.84
CA GLN A 331 9.27 19.82 0.33
C GLN A 331 8.18 19.61 1.38
N VAL A 332 7.29 20.60 1.54
CA VAL A 332 6.17 20.57 2.48
C VAL A 332 4.88 20.29 1.71
N ILE A 333 4.19 19.22 2.06
CA ILE A 333 2.92 18.86 1.43
C ILE A 333 1.81 18.67 2.48
N ASN A 334 0.57 18.92 2.07
CA ASN A 334 -0.65 18.76 2.88
C ASN A 334 -0.64 19.55 4.21
N ALA A 335 0.16 20.63 4.30
CA ALA A 335 0.22 21.45 5.50
C ALA A 335 -0.99 22.41 5.58
N CYS A 336 -1.64 22.44 6.75
CA CYS A 336 -2.66 23.44 7.08
C CYS A 336 -2.05 24.84 7.25
N LYS A 337 -2.91 25.85 7.36
CA LYS A 337 -2.48 27.26 7.50
C LYS A 337 -1.53 27.47 8.68
N ASN A 338 -1.87 26.95 9.86
CA ASN A 338 -1.05 27.14 11.07
C ASN A 338 0.37 26.57 10.91
N VAL A 339 0.50 25.40 10.28
CA VAL A 339 1.79 24.78 9.99
C VAL A 339 2.60 25.64 9.01
N LYS A 340 1.97 26.11 7.91
CA LYS A 340 2.61 27.02 6.94
C LYS A 340 3.07 28.34 7.57
N ASP A 341 2.23 28.94 8.42
CA ASP A 341 2.56 30.19 9.12
C ASP A 341 3.76 30.01 10.06
N MET A 342 3.84 28.87 10.77
CA MET A 342 4.98 28.55 11.63
C MET A 342 6.28 28.40 10.82
N ILE A 343 6.23 27.67 9.69
CA ILE A 343 7.40 27.50 8.80
C ILE A 343 7.85 28.85 8.24
N SER A 344 6.91 29.69 7.80
CA SER A 344 7.21 31.02 7.25
C SER A 344 7.89 31.95 8.25
N ARG A 345 7.51 31.89 9.54
CA ARG A 345 8.15 32.68 10.60
C ARG A 345 9.63 32.36 10.72
N ILE A 346 9.99 31.07 10.70
CA ILE A 346 11.40 30.65 10.78
C ILE A 346 12.19 31.14 9.56
N ASN A 347 11.65 30.99 8.37
CA ASN A 347 12.31 31.40 7.11
C ASN A 347 12.54 32.93 7.06
N ASN A 348 11.65 33.74 7.68
CA ASN A 348 11.79 35.18 7.72
C ASN A 348 12.73 35.71 8.84
N THR A 349 13.04 34.86 9.83
CA THR A 349 13.97 35.26 10.95
C THR A 349 15.45 35.13 10.52
N VAL A 350 15.71 34.56 9.35
CA VAL A 350 17.07 34.32 8.79
C VAL A 350 17.52 35.41 7.80
N ARG A 351 16.74 36.52 7.69
CA ARG A 351 17.13 37.70 6.87
C ARG A 351 17.81 38.76 7.69
#